data_9d0031fd3aaa2eef846a1b569a686551
#
_entry.id   9d0031fd3aaa2eef846a1b569a686551
#
_cell.length_a   1.000
_cell.length_b   1.000
_cell.length_c   1.000
_cell.angle_alpha   90.00
_cell.angle_beta   90.00
_cell.angle_gamma   90.00
#
_symmetry.space_group_name_H-M   'P 1'
#
loop_
_entity.id
_entity.type
_entity.pdbx_description
1 polymer ?
#
loop_
_entity_poly.entity_id
_entity_poly.type
_entity_poly.pdbx_seq_one_letter_code
_entity_poly.pdbx_strand_id
1 'polypeptide(L)'
;MILIGYNDAERIAIALNSLRDQSFRDIEIIAVDDCSTDSSVEVLQSAAELDPRIKVEVLSSNSGGCSAPRNRGIELATAPFIMFCDSDDTYDRHAVRNLHSAVTSMEADLVVGAAKRIVLNTGEEKIWRPELHATVQVFQGLRAEPGLLFDTISVNKIYRAEFLRENGIEFPSGLLFEDQLFTLKCFLAASRIGVIPEVVYNWNVERGTEDGSITQSRRELRNVSDRIAINQLMDAQLQSQPDLVHAKNQKFLEHELSLYLTTLFGLEEGE
;
A
#
# COMPACT_ATOMS: atom_id res chain seq x y z
N MET A 1 10.62 7.59 -2.51
CA MET A 1 9.14 7.41 -2.39
C MET A 1 8.60 7.21 -3.79
N ILE A 2 7.69 6.25 -4.00
CA ILE A 2 7.10 5.93 -5.29
C ILE A 2 5.63 6.35 -5.23
N LEU A 3 5.26 7.36 -6.02
CA LEU A 3 3.88 7.82 -6.23
C LEU A 3 3.37 7.22 -7.52
N ILE A 4 2.18 6.61 -7.50
CA ILE A 4 1.54 6.09 -8.70
C ILE A 4 0.22 6.82 -8.96
N GLY A 5 -0.19 6.93 -10.23
CA GLY A 5 -1.47 7.53 -10.59
C GLY A 5 -1.92 7.20 -11.98
N TYR A 6 -3.25 7.32 -12.19
CA TYR A 6 -3.89 7.20 -13.49
C TYR A 6 -5.16 8.04 -13.51
N ASN A 7 -5.24 9.02 -14.44
CA ASN A 7 -6.39 9.90 -14.63
C ASN A 7 -6.89 10.53 -13.30
N ASP A 8 -6.01 11.18 -12.57
CA ASP A 8 -6.28 11.67 -11.22
C ASP A 8 -5.61 13.02 -10.93
N ALA A 9 -5.69 13.95 -11.87
CA ALA A 9 -4.96 15.22 -11.86
C ALA A 9 -5.16 16.06 -10.58
N GLU A 10 -6.37 16.07 -10.03
CA GLU A 10 -6.70 16.86 -8.83
C GLU A 10 -6.09 16.24 -7.57
N ARG A 11 -6.26 14.94 -7.38
CA ARG A 11 -5.82 14.24 -6.16
C ARG A 11 -4.31 14.00 -6.18
N ILE A 12 -3.72 13.68 -7.33
CA ILE A 12 -2.26 13.43 -7.44
C ILE A 12 -1.45 14.68 -7.05
N ALA A 13 -1.97 15.88 -7.27
CA ALA A 13 -1.33 17.13 -6.83
C ALA A 13 -1.28 17.19 -5.28
N ILE A 14 -2.34 16.77 -4.61
CA ILE A 14 -2.44 16.74 -3.14
C ILE A 14 -1.48 15.67 -2.59
N ALA A 15 -1.52 14.46 -3.15
CA ALA A 15 -0.61 13.37 -2.80
C ALA A 15 0.85 13.81 -2.94
N LEU A 16 1.24 14.32 -4.11
CA LEU A 16 2.60 14.79 -4.38
C LEU A 16 3.06 15.88 -3.40
N ASN A 17 2.19 16.83 -3.07
CA ASN A 17 2.51 17.86 -2.09
C ASN A 17 2.77 17.27 -0.70
N SER A 18 2.03 16.23 -0.28
CA SER A 18 2.28 15.53 0.99
C SER A 18 3.68 14.88 1.04
N LEU A 19 4.19 14.41 -0.12
CA LEU A 19 5.54 13.87 -0.25
C LEU A 19 6.60 14.97 -0.22
N ARG A 20 6.39 16.09 -0.93
CA ARG A 20 7.29 17.23 -0.95
C ARG A 20 7.45 17.87 0.42
N ASP A 21 6.39 17.87 1.23
CA ASP A 21 6.32 18.50 2.55
C ASP A 21 6.84 17.62 3.70
N GLN A 22 7.37 16.44 3.39
CA GLN A 22 7.96 15.59 4.42
C GLN A 22 9.05 16.31 5.21
N SER A 23 9.06 16.13 6.55
CA SER A 23 10.07 16.74 7.42
C SER A 23 11.48 16.16 7.25
N PHE A 24 11.59 14.97 6.69
CA PHE A 24 12.85 14.35 6.25
C PHE A 24 13.08 14.77 4.79
N ARG A 25 14.14 15.52 4.51
CA ARG A 25 14.36 16.17 3.22
C ARG A 25 15.18 15.39 2.22
N ASP A 26 15.99 14.45 2.68
CA ASP A 26 16.81 13.59 1.83
C ASP A 26 15.97 12.43 1.29
N ILE A 27 15.11 12.77 0.33
CA ILE A 27 14.17 11.86 -0.33
C ILE A 27 14.26 12.01 -1.85
N GLU A 28 14.06 10.90 -2.54
CA GLU A 28 13.77 10.79 -3.96
C GLU A 28 12.27 10.53 -4.12
N ILE A 29 11.61 11.24 -5.02
CA ILE A 29 10.20 11.04 -5.35
C ILE A 29 10.14 10.58 -6.81
N ILE A 30 9.69 9.34 -7.03
CA ILE A 30 9.49 8.76 -8.35
C ILE A 30 7.99 8.71 -8.58
N ALA A 31 7.48 9.60 -9.43
CA ALA A 31 6.10 9.64 -9.84
C ALA A 31 5.93 8.83 -11.13
N VAL A 32 5.20 7.71 -11.04
CA VAL A 32 4.94 6.83 -12.19
C VAL A 32 3.48 6.96 -12.59
N ASP A 33 3.25 7.54 -13.76
CA ASP A 33 1.93 7.69 -14.37
C ASP A 33 1.62 6.49 -15.27
N ASP A 34 0.46 5.87 -15.10
CA ASP A 34 0.02 4.68 -15.84
C ASP A 34 -0.65 5.03 -17.18
N CYS A 35 -0.05 5.95 -17.96
CA CYS A 35 -0.53 6.42 -19.25
C CYS A 35 -1.85 7.20 -19.16
N SER A 36 -1.90 8.22 -18.30
CA SER A 36 -3.06 9.11 -18.15
C SER A 36 -3.39 9.87 -19.42
N THR A 37 -4.67 10.16 -19.59
CA THR A 37 -5.23 10.94 -20.70
C THR A 37 -5.79 12.30 -20.27
N ASP A 38 -5.80 12.54 -18.96
CA ASP A 38 -6.13 13.85 -18.35
C ASP A 38 -4.86 14.69 -18.13
N SER A 39 -4.94 15.74 -17.31
CA SER A 39 -3.80 16.62 -17.01
C SER A 39 -2.86 16.09 -15.90
N SER A 40 -2.95 14.80 -15.51
CA SER A 40 -2.09 14.23 -14.46
C SER A 40 -0.60 14.36 -14.77
N VAL A 41 -0.21 14.05 -16.03
CA VAL A 41 1.19 14.11 -16.48
C VAL A 41 1.72 15.54 -16.43
N GLU A 42 0.93 16.51 -16.90
CA GLU A 42 1.30 17.93 -16.85
C GLU A 42 1.50 18.44 -15.42
N VAL A 43 0.64 18.01 -14.49
CA VAL A 43 0.77 18.33 -13.06
C VAL A 43 2.08 17.80 -12.49
N LEU A 44 2.42 16.54 -12.77
CA LEU A 44 3.64 15.91 -12.31
C LEU A 44 4.89 16.56 -12.91
N GLN A 45 4.89 16.84 -14.22
CA GLN A 45 6.01 17.46 -14.92
C GLN A 45 6.27 18.89 -14.42
N SER A 46 5.21 19.69 -14.27
CA SER A 46 5.32 21.04 -13.71
C SER A 46 5.90 21.04 -12.30
N ALA A 47 5.55 20.07 -11.48
CA ALA A 47 6.13 19.92 -10.15
C ALA A 47 7.61 19.52 -10.19
N ALA A 48 8.00 18.65 -11.13
CA ALA A 48 9.39 18.22 -11.30
C ALA A 48 10.31 19.35 -11.78
N GLU A 49 9.81 20.30 -12.55
CA GLU A 49 10.55 21.51 -12.93
C GLU A 49 10.90 22.39 -11.71
N LEU A 50 10.09 22.35 -10.66
CA LEU A 50 10.24 23.16 -9.45
C LEU A 50 10.96 22.44 -8.30
N ASP A 51 11.01 21.11 -8.32
CA ASP A 51 11.60 20.30 -7.25
C ASP A 51 12.48 19.17 -7.82
N PRO A 52 13.81 19.31 -7.76
CA PRO A 52 14.75 18.36 -8.38
C PRO A 52 14.72 16.96 -7.74
N ARG A 53 14.04 16.76 -6.63
CA ARG A 53 13.83 15.44 -6.01
C ARG A 53 12.80 14.60 -6.75
N ILE A 54 11.99 15.22 -7.63
CA ILE A 54 10.91 14.56 -8.36
C ILE A 54 11.42 14.07 -9.72
N LYS A 55 11.21 12.80 -9.99
CA LYS A 55 11.39 12.17 -11.30
C LYS A 55 10.05 11.66 -11.79
N VAL A 56 9.69 11.98 -13.02
CA VAL A 56 8.42 11.54 -13.63
C VAL A 56 8.71 10.47 -14.67
N GLU A 57 8.01 9.37 -14.57
CA GLU A 57 7.99 8.28 -15.54
C GLU A 57 6.55 8.10 -16.02
N VAL A 58 6.35 8.00 -17.34
CA VAL A 58 5.03 7.75 -17.93
C VAL A 58 5.10 6.41 -18.67
N LEU A 59 4.20 5.47 -18.31
CA LEU A 59 4.16 4.18 -18.95
C LEU A 59 3.62 4.32 -20.39
N SER A 60 4.04 3.44 -21.29
CA SER A 60 3.68 3.49 -22.70
C SER A 60 2.22 3.08 -22.98
N SER A 61 1.57 2.43 -22.05
CA SER A 61 0.17 2.02 -22.10
C SER A 61 -0.37 1.82 -20.71
N ASN A 62 -1.69 2.04 -20.52
CA ASN A 62 -2.34 1.74 -19.24
C ASN A 62 -2.26 0.25 -18.94
N SER A 63 -1.80 -0.07 -17.73
CA SER A 63 -1.58 -1.45 -17.28
C SER A 63 -2.82 -2.08 -16.64
N GLY A 64 -3.85 -1.28 -16.34
CA GLY A 64 -5.10 -1.72 -15.74
C GLY A 64 -5.03 -2.04 -14.24
N GLY A 65 -4.02 -1.54 -13.53
CA GLY A 65 -3.86 -1.70 -12.08
C GLY A 65 -2.59 -1.10 -11.52
N CYS A 66 -2.41 -1.17 -10.21
CA CYS A 66 -1.31 -0.52 -9.49
C CYS A 66 0.04 -1.25 -9.58
N SER A 67 0.06 -2.51 -10.04
CA SER A 67 1.26 -3.36 -10.02
C SER A 67 2.38 -2.84 -10.91
N ALA A 68 2.07 -2.56 -12.19
CA ALA A 68 3.09 -2.15 -13.15
C ALA A 68 3.75 -0.82 -12.79
N PRO A 69 3.01 0.25 -12.45
CA PRO A 69 3.64 1.50 -12.04
C PRO A 69 4.44 1.35 -10.73
N ARG A 70 3.98 0.55 -9.75
CA ARG A 70 4.77 0.31 -8.53
C ARG A 70 6.05 -0.47 -8.82
N ASN A 71 6.00 -1.55 -9.62
CA ASN A 71 7.19 -2.30 -10.03
C ASN A 71 8.16 -1.42 -10.80
N ARG A 72 7.66 -0.59 -11.73
CA ARG A 72 8.51 0.37 -12.45
C ARG A 72 9.19 1.35 -11.51
N GLY A 73 8.48 1.82 -10.48
CA GLY A 73 9.06 2.66 -9.43
C GLY A 73 10.17 1.96 -8.65
N ILE A 74 10.00 0.66 -8.30
CA ILE A 74 11.04 -0.16 -7.64
C ILE A 74 12.30 -0.27 -8.50
N GLU A 75 12.16 -0.49 -9.81
CA GLU A 75 13.28 -0.56 -10.76
C GLU A 75 14.06 0.76 -10.81
N LEU A 76 13.36 1.89 -10.84
CA LEU A 76 13.95 3.23 -10.95
C LEU A 76 14.55 3.75 -9.64
N ALA A 77 14.13 3.19 -8.50
CA ALA A 77 14.56 3.66 -7.18
C ALA A 77 16.07 3.47 -6.96
N THR A 78 16.74 4.54 -6.57
CA THR A 78 18.16 4.54 -6.23
C THR A 78 18.42 4.65 -4.73
N ALA A 79 17.43 5.10 -3.96
CA ALA A 79 17.51 5.23 -2.52
C ALA A 79 17.55 3.85 -1.82
N PRO A 80 18.15 3.76 -0.61
CA PRO A 80 18.27 2.50 0.13
C PRO A 80 16.92 2.00 0.69
N PHE A 81 15.90 2.85 0.76
CA PHE A 81 14.58 2.51 1.26
C PHE A 81 13.49 2.93 0.28
N ILE A 82 12.40 2.16 0.26
CA ILE A 82 11.24 2.37 -0.61
C ILE A 82 9.97 2.52 0.23
N MET A 83 9.11 3.45 -0.17
CA MET A 83 7.76 3.66 0.34
C MET A 83 6.83 3.93 -0.84
N PHE A 84 5.58 3.46 -0.80
CA PHE A 84 4.59 3.63 -1.87
C PHE A 84 3.50 4.62 -1.47
N CYS A 85 2.99 5.38 -2.42
CA CYS A 85 1.87 6.31 -2.26
C CYS A 85 0.92 6.19 -3.45
N ASP A 86 -0.37 6.11 -3.18
CA ASP A 86 -1.40 6.17 -4.21
C ASP A 86 -1.83 7.63 -4.44
N SER A 87 -2.34 7.96 -5.63
CA SER A 87 -2.66 9.35 -6.03
C SER A 87 -3.78 9.99 -5.24
N ASP A 88 -4.66 9.17 -4.63
CA ASP A 88 -5.82 9.61 -3.86
C ASP A 88 -5.56 9.72 -2.35
N ASP A 89 -4.34 9.41 -1.91
CA ASP A 89 -3.94 9.34 -0.50
C ASP A 89 -2.86 10.35 -0.13
N THR A 90 -2.54 10.46 1.16
CA THR A 90 -1.49 11.36 1.64
C THR A 90 -0.64 10.73 2.75
N TYR A 91 0.58 11.21 2.89
CA TYR A 91 1.44 10.89 4.02
C TYR A 91 1.35 11.94 5.13
N ASP A 92 1.42 11.52 6.40
CA ASP A 92 1.69 12.44 7.50
C ASP A 92 3.04 13.13 7.30
N ARG A 93 3.14 14.38 7.72
CA ARG A 93 4.33 15.21 7.55
C ARG A 93 5.62 14.59 8.11
N HIS A 94 5.51 13.74 9.11
CA HIS A 94 6.65 13.13 9.79
C HIS A 94 6.83 11.65 9.45
N ALA A 95 6.06 11.11 8.52
CA ALA A 95 6.01 9.70 8.19
C ALA A 95 7.39 9.14 7.78
N VAL A 96 8.05 9.79 6.81
CA VAL A 96 9.39 9.33 6.36
C VAL A 96 10.39 9.35 7.50
N ARG A 97 10.42 10.42 8.30
CA ARG A 97 11.34 10.53 9.45
C ARG A 97 11.12 9.42 10.46
N ASN A 98 9.85 9.14 10.80
CA ASN A 98 9.51 8.14 11.81
C ASN A 98 9.84 6.73 11.32
N LEU A 99 9.42 6.39 10.10
CA LEU A 99 9.69 5.09 9.49
C LEU A 99 11.19 4.88 9.22
N HIS A 100 11.91 5.89 8.70
CA HIS A 100 13.35 5.80 8.44
C HIS A 100 14.15 5.64 9.74
N SER A 101 13.81 6.41 10.78
CA SER A 101 14.45 6.26 12.09
C SER A 101 14.23 4.85 12.67
N ALA A 102 13.00 4.35 12.56
CA ALA A 102 12.64 3.01 13.05
C ALA A 102 13.36 1.91 12.27
N VAL A 103 13.30 1.91 10.92
CA VAL A 103 13.93 0.85 10.10
C VAL A 103 15.45 0.80 10.32
N THR A 104 16.08 1.96 10.52
CA THR A 104 17.52 2.05 10.78
C THR A 104 17.87 1.58 12.17
N SER A 105 17.16 2.06 13.22
CA SER A 105 17.47 1.72 14.61
C SER A 105 17.14 0.27 14.96
N MET A 106 16.12 -0.29 14.31
CA MET A 106 15.71 -1.70 14.48
C MET A 106 16.52 -2.65 13.60
N GLU A 107 17.31 -2.14 12.64
CA GLU A 107 17.99 -2.93 11.61
C GLU A 107 16.99 -3.88 10.92
N ALA A 108 15.78 -3.37 10.62
CA ALA A 108 14.69 -4.17 10.09
C ALA A 108 14.71 -4.24 8.56
N ASP A 109 14.18 -5.32 7.99
CA ASP A 109 13.96 -5.45 6.55
C ASP A 109 12.83 -4.56 6.06
N LEU A 110 11.82 -4.41 6.93
CA LEU A 110 10.73 -3.47 6.75
C LEU A 110 10.16 -3.00 8.11
N VAL A 111 9.52 -1.83 8.09
CA VAL A 111 8.77 -1.31 9.26
C VAL A 111 7.38 -0.90 8.82
N VAL A 112 6.40 -1.24 9.65
CA VAL A 112 4.98 -0.94 9.49
C VAL A 112 4.59 0.20 10.42
N GLY A 113 4.02 1.28 9.88
CA GLY A 113 3.41 2.36 10.64
C GLY A 113 1.88 2.30 10.60
N ALA A 114 1.21 3.00 11.50
CA ALA A 114 -0.26 3.03 11.50
C ALA A 114 -0.80 3.79 10.27
N ALA A 115 -1.86 3.25 9.68
CA ALA A 115 -2.64 3.95 8.66
C ALA A 115 -3.95 4.46 9.27
N LYS A 116 -4.36 5.67 8.86
CA LYS A 116 -5.62 6.27 9.23
C LYS A 116 -6.55 6.35 8.03
N ARG A 117 -7.70 5.68 8.10
CA ARG A 117 -8.76 5.79 7.11
C ARG A 117 -9.56 7.06 7.38
N ILE A 118 -9.72 7.89 6.36
CA ILE A 118 -10.46 9.16 6.40
C ILE A 118 -11.58 9.10 5.40
N VAL A 119 -12.82 9.27 5.85
CA VAL A 119 -14.01 9.38 4.99
C VAL A 119 -14.21 10.85 4.64
N LEU A 120 -13.79 11.26 3.45
CA LEU A 120 -13.68 12.67 3.04
C LEU A 120 -15.00 13.43 3.13
N ASN A 121 -16.12 12.80 2.75
CA ASN A 121 -17.44 13.45 2.74
C ASN A 121 -18.12 13.51 4.12
N THR A 122 -17.63 12.81 5.14
CA THR A 122 -18.19 12.85 6.51
C THR A 122 -17.17 13.37 7.54
N GLY A 123 -15.88 13.36 7.22
CA GLY A 123 -14.81 13.65 8.17
C GLY A 123 -14.57 12.57 9.22
N GLU A 124 -15.18 11.37 9.06
CA GLU A 124 -14.95 10.25 9.97
C GLU A 124 -13.52 9.73 9.80
N GLU A 125 -12.80 9.60 10.92
CA GLU A 125 -11.44 9.07 10.95
C GLU A 125 -11.37 7.81 11.80
N LYS A 126 -10.63 6.80 11.33
CA LYS A 126 -10.40 5.56 12.07
C LYS A 126 -9.00 5.01 11.80
N ILE A 127 -8.27 4.67 12.85
CA ILE A 127 -6.99 3.95 12.71
C ILE A 127 -7.28 2.53 12.21
N TRP A 128 -6.55 2.14 11.20
CA TRP A 128 -6.58 0.78 10.67
C TRP A 128 -5.79 -0.14 11.60
N ARG A 129 -6.44 -1.21 12.09
CA ARG A 129 -5.81 -2.21 12.97
C ARG A 129 -5.05 -1.60 14.16
N PRO A 130 -5.68 -0.78 15.01
CA PRO A 130 -4.99 -0.08 16.10
C PRO A 130 -4.32 -1.02 17.09
N GLU A 131 -4.80 -2.26 17.23
CA GLU A 131 -4.23 -3.30 18.07
C GLU A 131 -2.80 -3.70 17.67
N LEU A 132 -2.49 -3.67 16.36
CA LEU A 132 -1.14 -3.94 15.85
C LEU A 132 -0.17 -2.79 16.12
N HIS A 133 -0.68 -1.58 16.26
CA HIS A 133 0.10 -0.34 16.40
C HIS A 133 0.05 0.25 17.81
N ALA A 134 -0.26 -0.57 18.84
CA ALA A 134 -0.39 -0.06 20.21
C ALA A 134 0.95 0.42 20.81
N THR A 135 2.06 -0.21 20.43
CA THR A 135 3.41 0.08 20.93
C THR A 135 4.47 -0.18 19.86
N VAL A 136 5.66 0.35 20.07
CA VAL A 136 6.84 0.01 19.27
C VAL A 136 7.21 -1.45 19.49
N GLN A 137 7.35 -2.23 18.42
CA GLN A 137 7.66 -3.66 18.47
C GLN A 137 8.65 -4.07 17.39
N VAL A 138 9.39 -5.14 17.63
CA VAL A 138 10.28 -5.77 16.66
C VAL A 138 10.07 -7.28 16.70
N PHE A 139 9.74 -7.87 15.57
CA PHE A 139 9.48 -9.30 15.41
C PHE A 139 10.56 -9.99 14.60
N GLN A 140 10.96 -11.18 15.00
CA GLN A 140 11.90 -12.05 14.28
C GLN A 140 11.11 -12.87 13.21
N GLY A 141 10.68 -12.19 12.14
CA GLY A 141 9.86 -12.74 11.08
C GLY A 141 8.37 -12.85 11.41
N LEU A 142 7.57 -13.19 10.40
CA LEU A 142 6.11 -13.24 10.47
C LEU A 142 5.57 -14.24 11.53
N ARG A 143 6.26 -15.34 11.78
CA ARG A 143 5.81 -16.35 12.77
C ARG A 143 5.78 -15.85 14.21
N ALA A 144 6.56 -14.81 14.52
CA ALA A 144 6.55 -14.20 15.85
C ALA A 144 5.27 -13.38 16.08
N GLU A 145 4.63 -12.88 14.99
CA GLU A 145 3.38 -12.14 15.05
C GLU A 145 2.55 -12.38 13.77
N PRO A 146 1.79 -13.49 13.69
CA PRO A 146 0.94 -13.78 12.55
C PRO A 146 -0.18 -12.76 12.32
N GLY A 147 -0.52 -11.96 13.34
CA GLY A 147 -1.49 -10.85 13.24
C GLY A 147 -1.10 -9.78 12.21
N LEU A 148 0.19 -9.67 11.85
CA LEU A 148 0.65 -8.81 10.75
C LEU A 148 -0.05 -9.11 9.41
N LEU A 149 -0.56 -10.33 9.21
CA LEU A 149 -1.35 -10.70 8.03
C LEU A 149 -2.67 -9.92 7.91
N PHE A 150 -3.13 -9.26 8.98
CA PHE A 150 -4.29 -8.38 8.93
C PHE A 150 -3.97 -6.97 8.40
N ASP A 151 -2.69 -6.60 8.30
CA ASP A 151 -2.22 -5.34 7.73
C ASP A 151 -1.39 -5.58 6.47
N THR A 152 -2.07 -5.94 5.38
CA THR A 152 -1.46 -6.26 4.07
C THR A 152 -1.48 -5.10 3.08
N ILE A 153 -1.86 -3.88 3.47
CA ILE A 153 -1.69 -2.70 2.62
C ILE A 153 -0.19 -2.40 2.47
N SER A 154 0.23 -2.03 1.26
CA SER A 154 1.66 -1.81 0.97
C SER A 154 2.15 -0.41 1.36
N VAL A 155 1.24 0.54 1.48
CA VAL A 155 1.51 1.98 1.51
C VAL A 155 1.90 2.55 2.88
N ASN A 156 1.57 1.88 3.99
CA ASN A 156 1.93 2.33 5.34
C ASN A 156 3.30 1.81 5.83
N LYS A 157 4.15 1.39 4.90
CA LYS A 157 5.40 0.68 5.21
C LYS A 157 6.61 1.32 4.57
N ILE A 158 7.76 1.12 5.20
CA ILE A 158 9.07 1.37 4.59
C ILE A 158 9.77 0.02 4.40
N TYR A 159 10.37 -0.17 3.25
CA TYR A 159 11.06 -1.40 2.85
C TYR A 159 12.51 -1.10 2.54
N ARG A 160 13.45 -1.94 2.97
CA ARG A 160 14.82 -1.89 2.50
C ARG A 160 14.85 -2.30 1.03
N ALA A 161 15.37 -1.43 0.16
CA ALA A 161 15.34 -1.65 -1.30
C ALA A 161 16.11 -2.91 -1.72
N GLU A 162 17.28 -3.13 -1.11
CA GLU A 162 18.09 -4.33 -1.34
C GLU A 162 17.34 -5.61 -0.94
N PHE A 163 16.63 -5.60 0.20
CA PHE A 163 15.80 -6.73 0.63
C PHE A 163 14.75 -7.11 -0.42
N LEU A 164 14.06 -6.15 -1.03
CA LEU A 164 13.10 -6.44 -2.10
C LEU A 164 13.78 -7.07 -3.31
N ARG A 165 14.94 -6.52 -3.74
CA ARG A 165 15.69 -7.00 -4.90
C ARG A 165 16.29 -8.39 -4.69
N GLU A 166 16.95 -8.63 -3.54
CA GLU A 166 17.57 -9.91 -3.21
C GLU A 166 16.58 -11.06 -3.17
N ASN A 167 15.34 -10.78 -2.75
CA ASN A 167 14.27 -11.78 -2.65
C ASN A 167 13.37 -11.83 -3.90
N GLY A 168 13.63 -11.00 -4.94
CA GLY A 168 12.81 -10.95 -6.15
C GLY A 168 11.34 -10.60 -5.85
N ILE A 169 11.10 -9.71 -4.87
CA ILE A 169 9.76 -9.36 -4.44
C ILE A 169 9.20 -8.25 -5.32
N GLU A 170 8.15 -8.57 -6.06
CA GLU A 170 7.43 -7.67 -6.97
C GLU A 170 5.93 -7.82 -6.77
N PHE A 171 5.18 -6.78 -7.16
CA PHE A 171 3.71 -6.84 -7.23
C PHE A 171 3.27 -7.76 -8.37
N PRO A 172 2.27 -8.64 -8.14
CA PRO A 172 1.77 -9.55 -9.18
C PRO A 172 1.04 -8.76 -10.27
N SER A 173 1.39 -9.00 -11.54
CA SER A 173 0.80 -8.29 -12.66
C SER A 173 -0.62 -8.75 -12.98
N GLY A 174 -1.49 -7.82 -13.42
CA GLY A 174 -2.80 -8.10 -14.00
C GLY A 174 -3.89 -8.48 -13.02
N LEU A 175 -3.65 -8.40 -11.71
CA LEU A 175 -4.62 -8.71 -10.65
C LEU A 175 -4.86 -7.48 -9.78
N LEU A 176 -6.10 -7.32 -9.31
CA LEU A 176 -6.45 -6.40 -8.24
C LEU A 176 -6.05 -7.00 -6.88
N PHE A 177 -5.93 -6.16 -5.85
CA PHE A 177 -5.51 -6.57 -4.48
C PHE A 177 -4.08 -7.12 -4.41
N GLU A 178 -3.24 -6.68 -5.32
CA GLU A 178 -1.85 -7.06 -5.49
C GLU A 178 -0.98 -6.86 -4.26
N ASP A 179 -1.29 -5.85 -3.44
CA ASP A 179 -0.58 -5.53 -2.20
C ASP A 179 -0.71 -6.62 -1.13
N GLN A 180 -1.77 -7.42 -1.13
CA GLN A 180 -1.87 -8.55 -0.21
C GLN A 180 -0.79 -9.60 -0.45
N LEU A 181 -0.59 -9.98 -1.71
CA LEU A 181 0.44 -10.96 -2.07
C LEU A 181 1.85 -10.37 -1.94
N PHE A 182 2.05 -9.12 -2.36
CA PHE A 182 3.32 -8.42 -2.21
C PHE A 182 3.74 -8.34 -0.75
N THR A 183 2.85 -7.86 0.12
CA THR A 183 3.13 -7.70 1.55
C THR A 183 3.32 -9.06 2.23
N LEU A 184 2.55 -10.09 1.86
CA LEU A 184 2.77 -11.45 2.35
C LEU A 184 4.18 -11.95 2.01
N LYS A 185 4.63 -11.77 0.75
CA LYS A 185 5.99 -12.16 0.34
C LYS A 185 7.05 -11.40 1.16
N CYS A 186 6.86 -10.10 1.39
CA CYS A 186 7.74 -9.32 2.24
C CYS A 186 7.80 -9.88 3.67
N PHE A 187 6.66 -10.15 4.29
CA PHE A 187 6.60 -10.69 5.64
C PHE A 187 7.22 -12.09 5.77
N LEU A 188 7.05 -12.94 4.73
CA LEU A 188 7.62 -14.29 4.71
C LEU A 188 9.15 -14.29 4.55
N ALA A 189 9.68 -13.37 3.76
CA ALA A 189 11.11 -13.25 3.50
C ALA A 189 11.86 -12.50 4.61
N ALA A 190 11.17 -11.59 5.34
CA ALA A 190 11.79 -10.74 6.33
C ALA A 190 12.29 -11.54 7.54
N SER A 191 13.54 -11.29 7.89
CA SER A 191 14.14 -11.77 9.14
C SER A 191 13.75 -10.91 10.32
N ARG A 192 13.54 -9.60 10.10
CA ARG A 192 13.20 -8.65 11.15
C ARG A 192 12.15 -7.65 10.63
N ILE A 193 11.02 -7.57 11.35
CA ILE A 193 9.88 -6.69 11.04
C ILE A 193 9.67 -5.75 12.20
N GLY A 194 9.74 -4.44 11.95
CA GLY A 194 9.39 -3.41 12.93
C GLY A 194 7.94 -2.97 12.81
N VAL A 195 7.35 -2.57 13.94
CA VAL A 195 6.04 -1.90 14.00
C VAL A 195 6.15 -0.66 14.86
N ILE A 196 5.56 0.44 14.40
CA ILE A 196 5.52 1.71 15.15
C ILE A 196 4.08 2.22 15.29
N PRO A 197 3.75 2.93 16.39
CA PRO A 197 2.40 3.43 16.65
C PRO A 197 2.03 4.69 15.88
N GLU A 198 3.02 5.40 15.32
CA GLU A 198 2.80 6.65 14.63
C GLU A 198 1.95 6.46 13.38
N VAL A 199 0.94 7.31 13.21
CA VAL A 199 0.19 7.41 11.96
C VAL A 199 1.13 7.97 10.90
N VAL A 200 1.32 7.19 9.84
CA VAL A 200 2.21 7.56 8.73
C VAL A 200 1.45 7.82 7.44
N TYR A 201 0.29 7.20 7.26
CA TYR A 201 -0.47 7.20 6.02
C TYR A 201 -1.94 7.56 6.27
N ASN A 202 -2.50 8.45 5.46
CA ASN A 202 -3.91 8.81 5.45
C ASN A 202 -4.55 8.19 4.20
N TRP A 203 -5.35 7.15 4.44
CA TRP A 203 -6.12 6.44 3.44
C TRP A 203 -7.45 7.15 3.27
N ASN A 204 -7.59 7.91 2.18
CA ASN A 204 -8.77 8.70 1.88
C ASN A 204 -9.81 7.84 1.14
N VAL A 205 -11.06 7.94 1.55
CA VAL A 205 -12.17 7.25 0.90
C VAL A 205 -13.38 8.18 0.79
N GLU A 206 -14.16 8.04 -0.27
CA GLU A 206 -15.44 8.72 -0.42
C GLU A 206 -16.56 7.66 -0.35
N ARG A 207 -17.57 7.89 0.48
CA ARG A 207 -18.75 7.02 0.53
C ARG A 207 -19.81 7.50 -0.47
N GLY A 208 -20.40 6.55 -1.23
CA GLY A 208 -21.56 6.82 -2.07
C GLY A 208 -21.27 7.43 -3.44
N THR A 209 -20.03 7.45 -3.91
CA THR A 209 -19.67 7.81 -5.28
C THR A 209 -19.65 6.58 -6.18
N GLU A 210 -20.24 6.69 -7.39
CA GLU A 210 -20.21 5.60 -8.38
C GLU A 210 -18.81 5.41 -8.99
N ASP A 211 -17.97 6.44 -8.97
CA ASP A 211 -16.57 6.44 -9.43
C ASP A 211 -15.59 6.01 -8.32
N GLY A 212 -15.97 5.00 -7.55
CA GLY A 212 -15.22 4.55 -6.40
C GLY A 212 -13.91 3.84 -6.73
N SER A 213 -13.01 3.80 -5.75
CA SER A 213 -11.76 3.04 -5.80
C SER A 213 -12.02 1.55 -6.11
N ILE A 214 -10.97 0.83 -6.51
CA ILE A 214 -11.00 -0.64 -6.74
C ILE A 214 -11.73 -1.37 -5.60
N THR A 215 -11.53 -0.93 -4.36
CA THR A 215 -12.17 -1.51 -3.16
C THR A 215 -13.67 -1.26 -3.11
N GLN A 216 -14.19 -0.26 -3.80
CA GLN A 216 -15.63 0.07 -3.83
C GLN A 216 -16.37 -0.66 -4.97
N SER A 217 -15.67 -1.06 -6.04
CA SER A 217 -16.22 -1.79 -7.19
C SER A 217 -16.47 -3.29 -6.91
N ARG A 218 -16.93 -3.63 -5.71
CA ARG A 218 -17.07 -5.04 -5.23
C ARG A 218 -18.09 -5.88 -5.99
N ARG A 219 -19.01 -5.25 -6.75
CA ARG A 219 -20.03 -5.93 -7.56
C ARG A 219 -19.51 -6.40 -8.91
N GLU A 220 -18.36 -5.91 -9.32
CA GLU A 220 -17.75 -6.32 -10.56
C GLU A 220 -17.21 -7.74 -10.48
N LEU A 221 -17.48 -8.55 -11.50
CA LEU A 221 -17.02 -9.94 -11.57
C LEU A 221 -15.49 -10.03 -11.47
N ARG A 222 -14.77 -9.07 -12.10
CA ARG A 222 -13.31 -9.00 -12.01
C ARG A 222 -12.84 -8.83 -10.58
N ASN A 223 -13.49 -7.97 -9.80
CA ASN A 223 -13.13 -7.74 -8.39
C ASN A 223 -13.20 -9.04 -7.57
N VAL A 224 -14.27 -9.83 -7.76
CA VAL A 224 -14.46 -11.11 -7.09
C VAL A 224 -13.44 -12.15 -7.58
N SER A 225 -13.25 -12.28 -8.90
CA SER A 225 -12.33 -13.27 -9.49
C SER A 225 -10.88 -13.01 -9.09
N ASP A 226 -10.43 -11.74 -9.12
CA ASP A 226 -9.07 -11.38 -8.76
C ASP A 226 -8.83 -11.57 -7.25
N ARG A 227 -9.82 -11.29 -6.40
CA ARG A 227 -9.74 -11.59 -4.96
C ARG A 227 -9.53 -13.09 -4.71
N ILE A 228 -10.27 -13.95 -5.43
CA ILE A 228 -10.09 -15.39 -5.33
C ILE A 228 -8.70 -15.79 -5.79
N ALA A 229 -8.25 -15.26 -6.93
CA ALA A 229 -6.92 -15.57 -7.48
C ALA A 229 -5.79 -15.16 -6.52
N ILE A 230 -5.85 -13.96 -5.93
CA ILE A 230 -4.88 -13.51 -4.93
C ILE A 230 -4.88 -14.43 -3.71
N ASN A 231 -6.07 -14.82 -3.19
CA ASN A 231 -6.14 -15.75 -2.07
C ASN A 231 -5.52 -17.11 -2.39
N GLN A 232 -5.75 -17.64 -3.60
CA GLN A 232 -5.12 -18.91 -4.05
C GLN A 232 -3.59 -18.79 -4.15
N LEU A 233 -3.08 -17.65 -4.65
CA LEU A 233 -1.64 -17.40 -4.69
C LEU A 233 -1.04 -17.27 -3.29
N MET A 234 -1.75 -16.63 -2.34
CA MET A 234 -1.33 -16.58 -0.94
C MET A 234 -1.32 -17.99 -0.31
N ASP A 235 -2.34 -18.81 -0.57
CA ASP A 235 -2.38 -20.21 -0.09
C ASP A 235 -1.18 -21.00 -0.62
N ALA A 236 -0.83 -20.82 -1.88
CA ALA A 236 0.35 -21.47 -2.48
C ALA A 236 1.66 -21.06 -1.78
N GLN A 237 1.80 -19.79 -1.35
CA GLN A 237 2.97 -19.32 -0.57
C GLN A 237 3.01 -19.94 0.84
N LEU A 238 1.86 -20.28 1.41
CA LEU A 238 1.72 -20.71 2.80
C LEU A 238 1.62 -22.24 2.97
N GLN A 239 1.63 -23.04 1.89
CA GLN A 239 1.38 -24.50 1.91
C GLN A 239 2.17 -25.26 3.01
N SER A 240 3.42 -24.85 3.25
CA SER A 240 4.30 -25.51 4.25
C SER A 240 4.21 -24.88 5.65
N GLN A 241 3.27 -23.96 5.87
CA GLN A 241 3.22 -23.11 7.09
C GLN A 241 1.80 -23.11 7.70
N PRO A 242 1.34 -24.22 8.30
CA PRO A 242 -0.05 -24.39 8.75
C PRO A 242 -0.52 -23.31 9.72
N ASP A 243 0.37 -22.80 10.59
CA ASP A 243 0.03 -21.75 11.56
C ASP A 243 -0.33 -20.42 10.85
N LEU A 244 0.42 -20.09 9.78
CA LEU A 244 0.15 -18.89 8.98
C LEU A 244 -1.06 -19.07 8.07
N VAL A 245 -1.32 -20.29 7.57
CA VAL A 245 -2.57 -20.63 6.87
C VAL A 245 -3.76 -20.37 7.76
N HIS A 246 -3.69 -20.75 9.04
CA HIS A 246 -4.77 -20.49 10.00
C HIS A 246 -5.03 -18.98 10.16
N ALA A 247 -3.98 -18.19 10.41
CA ALA A 247 -4.12 -16.73 10.56
C ALA A 247 -4.66 -16.06 9.28
N LYS A 248 -4.17 -16.47 8.09
CA LYS A 248 -4.68 -15.98 6.80
C LYS A 248 -6.16 -16.32 6.60
N ASN A 249 -6.58 -17.54 6.92
CA ASN A 249 -7.97 -17.96 6.80
C ASN A 249 -8.87 -17.23 7.80
N GLN A 250 -8.40 -16.97 9.01
CA GLN A 250 -9.11 -16.16 9.99
C GLN A 250 -9.33 -14.74 9.44
N LYS A 251 -8.30 -14.08 8.91
CA LYS A 251 -8.42 -12.78 8.23
C LYS A 251 -9.48 -12.83 7.13
N PHE A 252 -9.43 -13.85 6.27
CA PHE A 252 -10.38 -14.01 5.17
C PHE A 252 -11.83 -14.09 5.68
N LEU A 253 -12.09 -14.91 6.70
CA LEU A 253 -13.42 -15.09 7.26
C LEU A 253 -13.94 -13.84 7.97
N GLU A 254 -13.10 -13.21 8.79
CA GLU A 254 -13.51 -12.06 9.61
C GLU A 254 -13.64 -10.77 8.83
N HIS A 255 -12.89 -10.62 7.75
CA HIS A 255 -12.78 -9.33 7.08
C HIS A 255 -13.15 -9.36 5.59
N GLU A 256 -12.71 -10.35 4.85
CA GLU A 256 -12.91 -10.35 3.40
C GLU A 256 -14.24 -11.01 3.00
N LEU A 257 -14.57 -12.15 3.59
CA LEU A 257 -15.78 -12.88 3.25
C LEU A 257 -17.03 -12.06 3.55
N SER A 258 -17.09 -11.41 4.71
CA SER A 258 -18.21 -10.55 5.09
C SER A 258 -18.47 -9.43 4.06
N LEU A 259 -17.41 -8.80 3.52
CA LEU A 259 -17.53 -7.77 2.50
C LEU A 259 -18.23 -8.26 1.22
N TYR A 260 -17.96 -9.50 0.81
CA TYR A 260 -18.59 -10.09 -0.39
C TYR A 260 -20.00 -10.59 -0.11
N LEU A 261 -20.24 -11.19 1.04
CA LEU A 261 -21.58 -11.66 1.42
C LEU A 261 -22.57 -10.49 1.51
N THR A 262 -22.17 -9.37 2.14
CA THR A 262 -23.01 -8.17 2.22
C THR A 262 -23.31 -7.61 0.82
N THR A 263 -22.31 -7.59 -0.06
CA THR A 263 -22.45 -7.08 -1.42
C THR A 263 -23.34 -8.00 -2.29
N LEU A 264 -23.11 -9.32 -2.24
CA LEU A 264 -23.82 -10.29 -3.09
C LEU A 264 -25.27 -10.54 -2.66
N PHE A 265 -25.56 -10.49 -1.35
CA PHE A 265 -26.88 -10.77 -0.79
C PHE A 265 -27.67 -9.52 -0.40
N GLY A 266 -27.10 -8.31 -0.60
CA GLY A 266 -27.75 -7.04 -0.26
C GLY A 266 -27.97 -6.84 1.25
N LEU A 267 -27.16 -7.50 2.08
CA LEU A 267 -27.18 -7.33 3.53
C LEU A 267 -26.53 -5.97 3.88
N GLU A 268 -27.05 -5.27 4.87
CA GLU A 268 -26.42 -4.04 5.36
C GLU A 268 -25.17 -4.37 6.21
N GLU A 269 -24.13 -3.54 6.13
CA GLU A 269 -22.95 -3.69 6.98
C GLU A 269 -23.36 -3.47 8.44
N GLY A 270 -23.43 -4.54 9.21
CA GLY A 270 -23.74 -4.45 10.65
C GLY A 270 -24.80 -5.41 11.19
N GLU A 271 -25.37 -6.31 10.38
CA GLU A 271 -26.25 -7.39 10.85
C GLU A 271 -25.52 -8.71 11.02
#